data_040620e7af29fd5839ce350b3b96638d
#
_entry.id   040620e7af29fd5839ce350b3b96638d
#
_cell.length_a   1.000
_cell.length_b   1.000
_cell.length_c   1.000
_cell.angle_alpha   90.00
_cell.angle_beta   90.00
_cell.angle_gamma   90.00
#
_symmetry.space_group_name_H-M   'P 1'
#
loop_
_entity.id
_entity.type
_entity.pdbx_description
1 polymer ?
#
loop_
_entity_poly.entity_id
_entity_poly.type
_entity_poly.pdbx_seq_one_letter_code
_entity_poly.pdbx_strand_id
1 'polypeptide(L)'
;MLETINDYEIEEWIRSGLPLGSTPTLKLLTWRQHIQYAVGHIINDYYSKSPEVREQTSVQLLVERRWPKKQDGFLNGLHYWKAYDRVAEQLTNIFDISDHSAYPVALYEQWNTHVKELNIDLTIIFQAIWESKEKAGQFTIQKFMVDEDIEVIKAFVFMANVFWHSVYGEPPGSIEIYTLMSGRKYSFARENLCYRESLDYVYLLSKTAPHARTCKA
;
A
#
# COMPACT_ATOMS: atom_id res chain seq x y z
N MET A 1 24.16 -8.05 12.12
CA MET A 1 23.41 -7.80 10.87
C MET A 1 22.19 -7.02 11.28
N LEU A 2 21.93 -5.86 10.67
CA LEU A 2 20.72 -5.08 10.95
C LEU A 2 19.52 -5.87 10.45
N GLU A 3 18.44 -5.80 11.21
CA GLU A 3 17.17 -6.44 10.89
C GLU A 3 16.41 -5.55 9.91
N THR A 4 15.97 -6.10 8.78
CA THR A 4 15.19 -5.35 7.78
C THR A 4 13.74 -5.80 7.84
N ILE A 5 12.83 -4.84 7.87
CA ILE A 5 11.38 -5.04 7.84
C ILE A 5 10.83 -4.42 6.56
N ASN A 6 10.09 -5.22 5.79
CA ASN A 6 9.44 -4.79 4.55
C ASN A 6 7.91 -4.76 4.75
N ASP A 7 7.24 -3.70 4.30
CA ASP A 7 5.78 -3.55 4.46
C ASP A 7 4.99 -4.69 3.82
N TYR A 8 5.39 -5.14 2.64
CA TYR A 8 4.74 -6.23 1.92
C TYR A 8 4.91 -7.61 2.60
N GLU A 9 6.05 -7.84 3.28
CA GLU A 9 6.28 -9.08 4.04
C GLU A 9 5.43 -9.11 5.31
N ILE A 10 5.30 -7.97 5.98
CA ILE A 10 4.41 -7.81 7.14
C ILE A 10 2.95 -8.02 6.72
N GLU A 11 2.52 -7.43 5.60
CA GLU A 11 1.18 -7.65 5.08
C GLU A 11 0.92 -9.13 4.81
N GLU A 12 1.83 -9.83 4.13
CA GLU A 12 1.69 -11.26 3.84
C GLU A 12 1.66 -12.10 5.13
N TRP A 13 2.50 -11.78 6.09
CA TRP A 13 2.54 -12.46 7.38
C TRP A 13 1.23 -12.30 8.15
N ILE A 14 0.70 -11.08 8.29
CA ILE A 14 -0.58 -10.82 8.97
C ILE A 14 -1.69 -11.62 8.30
N ARG A 15 -1.77 -11.57 6.96
CA ARG A 15 -2.82 -12.25 6.20
C ARG A 15 -2.73 -13.77 6.24
N SER A 16 -1.54 -14.33 6.36
CA SER A 16 -1.35 -15.78 6.37
C SER A 16 -1.77 -16.44 7.68
N GLY A 17 -1.75 -15.69 8.79
CA GLY A 17 -1.99 -16.21 10.13
C GLY A 17 -1.02 -17.35 10.53
N LEU A 18 0.07 -17.52 9.80
CA LEU A 18 1.00 -18.63 10.01
C LEU A 18 1.90 -18.34 11.22
N PRO A 19 2.19 -19.36 12.05
CA PRO A 19 3.16 -19.25 13.13
C PRO A 19 4.55 -18.89 12.58
N LEU A 20 5.33 -18.18 13.37
CA LEU A 20 6.72 -17.85 13.14
C LEU A 20 7.54 -19.07 12.66
N GLY A 21 8.27 -18.91 11.56
CA GLY A 21 9.20 -19.94 11.07
C GLY A 21 8.63 -20.92 10.03
N SER A 22 7.38 -20.78 9.61
CA SER A 22 6.84 -21.56 8.49
C SER A 22 7.51 -21.10 7.20
N THR A 23 8.31 -21.98 6.57
CA THR A 23 8.83 -21.72 5.20
C THR A 23 7.65 -21.64 4.24
N PRO A 24 7.51 -20.55 3.46
CA PRO A 24 6.52 -20.52 2.42
C PRO A 24 6.87 -21.61 1.39
N THR A 25 6.07 -22.64 1.29
CA THR A 25 6.02 -23.49 0.09
C THR A 25 5.73 -22.56 -1.09
N LEU A 26 6.33 -22.81 -2.25
CA LEU A 26 6.05 -22.11 -3.51
C LEU A 26 4.53 -21.92 -3.68
N LYS A 27 3.99 -20.80 -3.19
CA LYS A 27 2.56 -20.51 -3.28
C LYS A 27 2.29 -19.87 -4.62
N LEU A 28 1.37 -20.44 -5.37
CA LEU A 28 0.71 -19.72 -6.45
C LEU A 28 0.15 -18.41 -5.89
N LEU A 29 0.28 -17.33 -6.65
CA LEU A 29 -0.26 -16.04 -6.26
C LEU A 29 -1.76 -16.17 -5.98
N THR A 30 -2.20 -15.60 -4.89
CA THR A 30 -3.61 -15.53 -4.53
C THR A 30 -4.34 -14.54 -5.46
N TRP A 31 -5.67 -14.64 -5.55
CA TRP A 31 -6.47 -13.66 -6.31
C TRP A 31 -6.23 -12.22 -5.84
N ARG A 32 -5.99 -12.01 -4.54
CA ARG A 32 -5.66 -10.69 -3.98
C ARG A 32 -4.35 -10.15 -4.52
N GLN A 33 -3.31 -10.97 -4.53
CA GLN A 33 -2.00 -10.58 -5.06
C GLN A 33 -2.07 -10.27 -6.56
N HIS A 34 -2.83 -11.05 -7.33
CA HIS A 34 -3.06 -10.76 -8.76
C HIS A 34 -3.75 -9.41 -8.96
N ILE A 35 -4.81 -9.12 -8.18
CA ILE A 35 -5.51 -7.84 -8.26
C ILE A 35 -4.62 -6.70 -7.74
N GLN A 36 -3.92 -6.87 -6.62
CA GLN A 36 -3.03 -5.85 -6.07
C GLN A 36 -1.95 -5.43 -7.07
N TYR A 37 -1.39 -6.41 -7.78
CA TYR A 37 -0.43 -6.15 -8.85
C TYR A 37 -1.07 -5.37 -10.02
N ALA A 38 -2.25 -5.78 -10.46
CA ALA A 38 -2.99 -5.08 -11.53
C ALA A 38 -3.33 -3.64 -11.12
N VAL A 39 -3.85 -3.44 -9.92
CA VAL A 39 -4.19 -2.13 -9.35
C VAL A 39 -2.96 -1.22 -9.31
N GLY A 40 -1.81 -1.74 -8.87
CA GLY A 40 -0.57 -0.98 -8.87
C GLY A 40 -0.21 -0.46 -10.26
N HIS A 41 -0.30 -1.30 -11.27
CA HIS A 41 -0.05 -0.88 -12.64
C HIS A 41 -1.08 0.13 -13.16
N ILE A 42 -2.36 -0.02 -12.80
CA ILE A 42 -3.41 0.91 -13.21
C ILE A 42 -3.16 2.30 -12.62
N ILE A 43 -2.83 2.37 -11.33
CA ILE A 43 -2.51 3.61 -10.63
C ILE A 43 -1.30 4.28 -11.26
N ASN A 44 -0.24 3.49 -11.51
CA ASN A 44 0.96 3.99 -12.16
C ASN A 44 0.67 4.49 -13.59
N ASP A 45 -0.05 3.73 -14.40
CA ASP A 45 -0.43 4.12 -15.77
C ASP A 45 -1.30 5.37 -15.79
N TYR A 46 -2.14 5.59 -14.79
CA TYR A 46 -3.00 6.77 -14.70
C TYR A 46 -2.20 8.01 -14.25
N TYR A 47 -1.54 7.96 -13.12
CA TYR A 47 -0.87 9.12 -12.53
C TYR A 47 0.45 9.50 -13.21
N SER A 48 1.05 8.63 -14.01
CA SER A 48 2.20 8.96 -14.85
C SER A 48 1.85 9.84 -16.06
N LYS A 49 0.55 9.99 -16.38
CA LYS A 49 0.10 10.83 -17.50
C LYS A 49 0.02 12.31 -17.07
N SER A 50 0.09 13.21 -18.06
CA SER A 50 -0.20 14.62 -17.80
C SER A 50 -1.66 14.82 -17.39
N PRO A 51 -1.97 15.90 -16.63
CA PRO A 51 -3.34 16.18 -16.18
C PRO A 51 -4.36 16.15 -17.31
N GLU A 52 -4.07 16.77 -18.45
CA GLU A 52 -4.97 16.88 -19.60
C GLU A 52 -5.26 15.48 -20.20
N VAL A 53 -4.28 14.58 -20.17
CA VAL A 53 -4.43 13.22 -20.66
C VAL A 53 -5.21 12.37 -19.66
N ARG A 54 -5.07 12.63 -18.34
CA ARG A 54 -5.85 11.92 -17.32
C ARG A 54 -7.34 12.16 -17.47
N GLU A 55 -7.76 13.41 -17.69
CA GLU A 55 -9.17 13.79 -17.89
C GLU A 55 -9.83 13.03 -19.06
N GLN A 56 -9.03 12.67 -20.06
CA GLN A 56 -9.49 11.93 -21.24
C GLN A 56 -9.26 10.42 -21.13
N THR A 57 -8.62 9.95 -20.05
CA THR A 57 -8.26 8.54 -19.90
C THR A 57 -9.43 7.75 -19.32
N SER A 58 -9.94 6.80 -20.09
CA SER A 58 -10.91 5.84 -19.57
C SER A 58 -10.27 4.90 -18.55
N VAL A 59 -10.72 4.99 -17.30
CA VAL A 59 -10.30 4.09 -16.22
C VAL A 59 -10.66 2.64 -16.56
N GLN A 60 -11.83 2.42 -17.16
CA GLN A 60 -12.29 1.11 -17.59
C GLN A 60 -11.30 0.44 -18.55
N LEU A 61 -10.75 1.19 -19.52
CA LEU A 61 -9.75 0.65 -20.45
C LEU A 61 -8.43 0.33 -19.76
N LEU A 62 -8.02 1.11 -18.74
CA LEU A 62 -6.84 0.78 -17.96
C LEU A 62 -7.03 -0.51 -17.15
N VAL A 63 -8.20 -0.65 -16.51
CA VAL A 63 -8.55 -1.86 -15.77
C VAL A 63 -8.57 -3.07 -16.71
N GLU A 64 -9.27 -2.99 -17.85
CA GLU A 64 -9.35 -4.07 -18.84
C GLU A 64 -7.96 -4.51 -19.32
N ARG A 65 -7.08 -3.55 -19.58
CA ARG A 65 -5.71 -3.82 -20.04
C ARG A 65 -4.87 -4.55 -19.02
N ARG A 66 -4.98 -4.18 -17.73
CA ARG A 66 -4.13 -4.66 -16.64
C ARG A 66 -4.72 -5.82 -15.85
N TRP A 67 -6.03 -6.08 -16.01
CA TRP A 67 -6.71 -7.13 -15.28
C TRP A 67 -6.11 -8.52 -15.55
N PRO A 68 -5.97 -9.38 -14.54
CA PRO A 68 -5.46 -10.74 -14.71
C PRO A 68 -6.26 -11.50 -15.76
N LYS A 69 -5.59 -12.03 -16.79
CA LYS A 69 -6.28 -12.75 -17.87
C LYS A 69 -6.68 -14.18 -17.50
N LYS A 70 -6.03 -14.74 -16.48
CA LYS A 70 -6.32 -16.05 -15.92
C LYS A 70 -7.16 -15.91 -14.67
N GLN A 71 -8.06 -16.85 -14.45
CA GLN A 71 -8.92 -16.90 -13.27
C GLN A 71 -8.31 -17.73 -12.13
N ASP A 72 -7.03 -18.11 -12.27
CA ASP A 72 -6.32 -18.90 -11.28
C ASP A 72 -6.27 -18.14 -9.94
N GLY A 73 -6.53 -18.87 -8.85
CA GLY A 73 -6.58 -18.29 -7.51
C GLY A 73 -7.90 -17.62 -7.13
N PHE A 74 -8.83 -17.36 -8.08
CA PHE A 74 -10.18 -16.92 -7.77
C PHE A 74 -11.07 -18.11 -7.37
N LEU A 75 -12.08 -17.85 -6.53
CA LEU A 75 -12.99 -18.92 -6.07
C LEU A 75 -13.78 -19.56 -7.23
N ASN A 76 -14.23 -18.73 -8.17
CA ASN A 76 -14.95 -19.13 -9.39
C ASN A 76 -15.05 -17.92 -10.33
N GLY A 77 -15.63 -18.13 -11.54
CA GLY A 77 -15.80 -17.07 -12.52
C GLY A 77 -16.69 -15.91 -12.07
N LEU A 78 -17.70 -16.17 -11.24
CA LEU A 78 -18.55 -15.11 -10.68
C LEU A 78 -17.75 -14.21 -9.72
N HIS A 79 -16.90 -14.81 -8.88
CA HIS A 79 -16.01 -14.05 -7.98
C HIS A 79 -15.02 -13.19 -8.76
N TYR A 80 -14.45 -13.74 -9.86
CA TYR A 80 -13.54 -13.00 -10.74
C TYR A 80 -14.21 -11.76 -11.33
N TRP A 81 -15.42 -11.88 -11.90
CA TRP A 81 -16.13 -10.76 -12.52
C TRP A 81 -16.64 -9.75 -11.50
N LYS A 82 -17.15 -10.19 -10.34
CA LYS A 82 -17.53 -9.29 -9.25
C LYS A 82 -16.34 -8.45 -8.76
N ALA A 83 -15.16 -9.07 -8.66
CA ALA A 83 -13.95 -8.35 -8.26
C ALA A 83 -13.54 -7.34 -9.34
N TYR A 84 -13.63 -7.70 -10.63
CA TYR A 84 -13.38 -6.78 -11.74
C TYR A 84 -14.29 -5.56 -11.69
N ASP A 85 -15.61 -5.78 -11.65
CA ASP A 85 -16.59 -4.70 -11.63
C ASP A 85 -16.38 -3.77 -10.44
N ARG A 86 -16.13 -4.36 -9.26
CA ARG A 86 -15.94 -3.58 -8.02
C ARG A 86 -14.68 -2.73 -8.06
N VAL A 87 -13.57 -3.29 -8.50
CA VAL A 87 -12.29 -2.56 -8.62
C VAL A 87 -12.40 -1.46 -9.67
N ALA A 88 -13.02 -1.74 -10.82
CA ALA A 88 -13.22 -0.74 -11.87
C ALA A 88 -14.08 0.43 -11.37
N GLU A 89 -15.21 0.14 -10.70
CA GLU A 89 -16.08 1.14 -10.09
C GLU A 89 -15.32 2.01 -9.09
N GLN A 90 -14.58 1.39 -8.15
CA GLN A 90 -13.89 2.13 -7.10
C GLN A 90 -12.74 2.97 -7.62
N LEU A 91 -11.94 2.45 -8.55
CA LEU A 91 -10.87 3.25 -9.16
C LEU A 91 -11.44 4.43 -9.97
N THR A 92 -12.56 4.25 -10.66
CA THR A 92 -13.24 5.36 -11.34
C THR A 92 -13.66 6.42 -10.34
N ASN A 93 -14.36 6.04 -9.27
CA ASN A 93 -14.78 6.98 -8.24
C ASN A 93 -13.61 7.73 -7.58
N ILE A 94 -12.51 7.02 -7.31
CA ILE A 94 -11.31 7.63 -6.69
C ILE A 94 -10.66 8.63 -7.65
N PHE A 95 -10.53 8.28 -8.91
CA PHE A 95 -9.88 9.15 -9.90
C PHE A 95 -10.75 10.34 -10.25
N ASP A 96 -12.08 10.20 -10.30
CA ASP A 96 -13.02 11.31 -10.58
C ASP A 96 -12.99 12.40 -9.50
N ILE A 97 -12.77 12.03 -8.22
CA ILE A 97 -12.66 12.99 -7.12
C ILE A 97 -11.24 13.50 -6.89
N SER A 98 -10.25 12.92 -7.56
CA SER A 98 -8.85 13.33 -7.44
C SER A 98 -8.59 14.67 -8.13
N ASP A 99 -7.70 15.46 -7.57
CA ASP A 99 -7.22 16.66 -8.24
C ASP A 99 -6.31 16.29 -9.42
N HIS A 100 -6.88 16.33 -10.61
CA HIS A 100 -6.17 15.98 -11.84
C HIS A 100 -5.01 16.94 -12.19
N SER A 101 -4.98 18.14 -11.60
CA SER A 101 -3.95 19.14 -11.87
C SER A 101 -2.63 18.89 -11.15
N ALA A 102 -2.61 17.97 -10.18
CA ALA A 102 -1.40 17.65 -9.42
C ALA A 102 -0.66 16.42 -9.99
N TYR A 103 0.66 16.41 -9.80
CA TYR A 103 1.47 15.21 -9.95
C TYR A 103 1.81 14.66 -8.57
N PRO A 104 1.82 13.34 -8.37
CA PRO A 104 2.36 12.78 -7.13
C PRO A 104 3.86 13.07 -7.04
N VAL A 105 4.33 13.35 -5.82
CA VAL A 105 5.76 13.56 -5.54
C VAL A 105 6.53 12.25 -5.64
N ALA A 106 5.88 11.14 -5.26
CA ALA A 106 6.37 9.79 -5.48
C ALA A 106 5.22 8.90 -5.97
N LEU A 107 5.54 7.99 -6.87
CA LEU A 107 4.58 7.07 -7.48
C LEU A 107 5.19 5.68 -7.58
N TYR A 108 4.67 4.74 -6.79
CA TYR A 108 5.10 3.34 -6.77
C TYR A 108 6.60 3.17 -6.50
N GLU A 109 7.10 3.89 -5.52
CA GLU A 109 8.52 3.87 -5.15
C GLU A 109 8.74 3.11 -3.85
N GLN A 110 9.81 2.34 -3.81
CA GLN A 110 10.30 1.67 -2.62
C GLN A 110 11.36 2.52 -1.95
N TRP A 111 11.07 2.95 -0.73
CA TRP A 111 11.98 3.75 0.07
C TRP A 111 12.47 2.98 1.29
N ASN A 112 13.70 3.29 1.72
CA ASN A 112 14.35 2.64 2.86
C ASN A 112 14.83 3.70 3.86
N THR A 113 14.69 3.42 5.14
CA THR A 113 15.25 4.26 6.19
C THR A 113 15.75 3.42 7.37
N HIS A 114 16.74 3.94 8.08
CA HIS A 114 17.19 3.35 9.33
C HIS A 114 16.45 3.99 10.52
N VAL A 115 15.66 3.20 11.23
CA VAL A 115 14.96 3.60 12.45
C VAL A 115 15.91 3.44 13.65
N LYS A 116 16.55 4.53 14.04
CA LYS A 116 17.63 4.52 15.06
C LYS A 116 17.16 3.98 16.40
N GLU A 117 15.96 4.34 16.84
CA GLU A 117 15.37 3.95 18.13
C GLU A 117 15.17 2.44 18.25
N LEU A 118 14.96 1.76 17.13
CA LEU A 118 14.74 0.31 17.08
C LEU A 118 15.96 -0.46 16.56
N ASN A 119 16.93 0.25 16.00
CA ASN A 119 18.09 -0.32 15.31
C ASN A 119 17.70 -1.32 14.20
N ILE A 120 16.70 -0.94 13.39
CA ILE A 120 16.19 -1.71 12.25
C ILE A 120 16.22 -0.88 10.98
N ASP A 121 16.26 -1.55 9.84
CA ASP A 121 16.03 -0.94 8.54
C ASP A 121 14.57 -1.18 8.13
N LEU A 122 13.84 -0.11 7.82
CA LEU A 122 12.44 -0.14 7.42
C LEU A 122 12.29 0.19 5.95
N THR A 123 11.63 -0.68 5.21
CA THR A 123 11.35 -0.54 3.78
C THR A 123 9.86 -0.45 3.55
N ILE A 124 9.43 0.57 2.81
CA ILE A 124 8.01 0.78 2.47
C ILE A 124 7.86 1.03 0.97
N ILE A 125 6.85 0.42 0.36
CA ILE A 125 6.40 0.75 -0.99
C ILE A 125 5.30 1.81 -0.89
N PHE A 126 5.65 3.05 -1.24
CA PHE A 126 4.71 4.15 -1.36
C PHE A 126 4.04 4.11 -2.74
N GLN A 127 2.72 3.94 -2.76
CA GLN A 127 1.97 3.85 -4.01
C GLN A 127 1.70 5.23 -4.61
N ALA A 128 1.32 6.21 -3.78
CA ALA A 128 1.29 7.62 -4.18
C ALA A 128 1.55 8.51 -2.97
N ILE A 129 2.35 9.56 -3.18
CA ILE A 129 2.59 10.62 -2.20
C ILE A 129 2.27 11.95 -2.89
N TRP A 130 1.44 12.74 -2.23
CA TRP A 130 1.01 14.04 -2.71
C TRP A 130 1.47 15.15 -1.78
N GLU A 131 1.93 16.25 -2.32
CA GLU A 131 2.15 17.47 -1.54
C GLU A 131 0.84 18.27 -1.49
N SER A 132 0.51 18.81 -0.31
CA SER A 132 -0.65 19.68 -0.13
C SER A 132 -0.46 20.99 -0.88
N LYS A 133 -1.48 21.41 -1.64
CA LYS A 133 -1.49 22.72 -2.29
C LYS A 133 -1.66 23.88 -1.31
N GLU A 134 -2.32 23.62 -0.18
CA GLU A 134 -2.63 24.64 0.81
C GLU A 134 -1.44 24.89 1.75
N LYS A 135 -0.63 23.88 1.98
CA LYS A 135 0.47 23.95 2.95
C LYS A 135 1.70 23.20 2.42
N ALA A 136 2.66 23.97 1.91
CA ALA A 136 3.94 23.43 1.45
C ALA A 136 4.63 22.61 2.53
N GLY A 137 5.22 21.47 2.14
CA GLY A 137 5.86 20.53 3.06
C GLY A 137 4.90 19.61 3.82
N GLN A 138 3.59 19.70 3.61
CA GLN A 138 2.63 18.71 4.08
C GLN A 138 2.35 17.67 3.00
N PHE A 139 2.49 16.39 3.36
CA PHE A 139 2.34 15.29 2.42
C PHE A 139 1.21 14.36 2.85
N THR A 140 0.45 13.89 1.85
CA THR A 140 -0.55 12.84 2.00
C THR A 140 -0.02 11.56 1.37
N ILE A 141 0.04 10.49 2.16
CA ILE A 141 0.43 9.16 1.70
C ILE A 141 -0.84 8.38 1.35
N GLN A 142 -0.95 7.88 0.12
CA GLN A 142 -2.08 7.06 -0.32
C GLN A 142 -1.66 5.60 -0.54
N LYS A 143 -2.44 4.69 -0.01
CA LYS A 143 -2.31 3.23 -0.21
C LYS A 143 -3.65 2.67 -0.71
N PHE A 144 -3.57 1.84 -1.75
CA PHE A 144 -4.72 1.14 -2.31
C PHE A 144 -4.61 -0.35 -1.98
N MET A 145 -5.55 -0.85 -1.23
CA MET A 145 -5.62 -2.25 -0.80
C MET A 145 -6.80 -2.93 -1.48
N VAL A 146 -6.64 -4.19 -1.87
CA VAL A 146 -7.70 -4.95 -2.53
C VAL A 146 -8.87 -5.17 -1.59
N ASP A 147 -8.60 -5.70 -0.41
CA ASP A 147 -9.60 -6.00 0.61
C ASP A 147 -9.35 -5.22 1.91
N GLU A 148 -10.37 -5.24 2.75
CA GLU A 148 -10.35 -4.59 4.05
C GLU A 148 -9.87 -5.57 5.12
N ASP A 149 -8.65 -5.34 5.59
CA ASP A 149 -8.06 -6.04 6.73
C ASP A 149 -7.53 -4.98 7.70
N ILE A 150 -8.18 -4.85 8.84
CA ILE A 150 -7.89 -3.79 9.81
C ILE A 150 -6.48 -3.90 10.39
N GLU A 151 -5.97 -5.13 10.60
CA GLU A 151 -4.62 -5.33 11.13
C GLU A 151 -3.55 -4.95 10.09
N VAL A 152 -3.80 -5.25 8.81
CA VAL A 152 -2.92 -4.82 7.71
C VAL A 152 -2.95 -3.30 7.55
N ILE A 153 -4.13 -2.67 7.61
CA ILE A 153 -4.27 -1.21 7.55
C ILE A 153 -3.49 -0.58 8.70
N LYS A 154 -3.68 -1.06 9.92
CA LYS A 154 -2.99 -0.57 11.12
C LYS A 154 -1.48 -0.73 11.02
N ALA A 155 -1.00 -1.89 10.57
CA ALA A 155 0.42 -2.14 10.37
C ALA A 155 1.04 -1.16 9.38
N PHE A 156 0.40 -0.96 8.22
CA PHE A 156 0.88 0.01 7.23
C PHE A 156 0.91 1.43 7.77
N VAL A 157 -0.15 1.89 8.45
CA VAL A 157 -0.23 3.24 9.01
C VAL A 157 0.88 3.50 10.01
N PHE A 158 1.13 2.57 10.92
CA PHE A 158 2.18 2.72 11.92
C PHE A 158 3.59 2.64 11.32
N MET A 159 3.82 1.73 10.37
CA MET A 159 5.09 1.65 9.66
C MET A 159 5.36 2.93 8.86
N ALA A 160 4.37 3.44 8.13
CA ALA A 160 4.48 4.68 7.36
C ALA A 160 4.73 5.91 8.25
N ASN A 161 4.07 5.98 9.42
CA ASN A 161 4.31 7.06 10.38
C ASN A 161 5.73 7.00 10.97
N VAL A 162 6.22 5.82 11.38
CA VAL A 162 7.60 5.63 11.87
C VAL A 162 8.61 5.98 10.78
N PHE A 163 8.39 5.50 9.57
CA PHE A 163 9.25 5.81 8.43
C PHE A 163 9.37 7.31 8.22
N TRP A 164 8.22 7.98 8.09
CA TRP A 164 8.16 9.41 7.79
C TRP A 164 8.82 10.25 8.86
N HIS A 165 8.53 9.93 10.12
CA HIS A 165 9.14 10.62 11.26
C HIS A 165 10.65 10.40 11.32
N SER A 166 11.13 9.19 10.99
CA SER A 166 12.57 8.88 10.98
C SER A 166 13.34 9.66 9.91
N VAL A 167 12.68 9.99 8.79
CA VAL A 167 13.28 10.74 7.67
C VAL A 167 13.16 12.25 7.85
N TYR A 168 11.97 12.71 8.23
CA TYR A 168 11.62 14.14 8.23
C TYR A 168 11.50 14.76 9.63
N GLY A 169 11.57 13.97 10.71
CA GLY A 169 11.47 14.43 12.09
C GLY A 169 10.05 14.74 12.56
N GLU A 170 9.05 14.52 11.70
CA GLU A 170 7.64 14.83 11.96
C GLU A 170 6.72 13.83 11.21
N PRO A 171 5.46 13.63 11.65
CA PRO A 171 4.52 12.77 10.94
C PRO A 171 4.11 13.37 9.58
N PRO A 172 3.62 12.54 8.64
CA PRO A 172 3.02 13.05 7.41
C PRO A 172 1.77 13.89 7.70
N GLY A 173 1.32 14.68 6.74
CA GLY A 173 0.08 15.45 6.85
C GLY A 173 -1.14 14.57 7.03
N SER A 174 -1.20 13.48 6.27
CA SER A 174 -2.21 12.42 6.41
C SER A 174 -1.76 11.11 5.78
N ILE A 175 -2.40 10.01 6.20
CA ILE A 175 -2.30 8.70 5.54
C ILE A 175 -3.72 8.29 5.15
N GLU A 176 -3.92 8.00 3.88
CA GLU A 176 -5.20 7.59 3.30
C GLU A 176 -5.11 6.17 2.75
N ILE A 177 -6.04 5.32 3.17
CA ILE A 177 -6.13 3.94 2.72
C ILE A 177 -7.45 3.75 1.98
N TYR A 178 -7.39 3.29 0.76
CA TYR A 178 -8.56 2.93 -0.06
C TYR A 178 -8.67 1.41 -0.16
N THR A 179 -9.79 0.85 0.28
CA THR A 179 -10.07 -0.59 0.21
C THR A 179 -11.05 -0.86 -0.92
N LEU A 180 -10.56 -1.43 -2.03
CA LEU A 180 -11.28 -1.47 -3.29
C LEU A 180 -12.51 -2.39 -3.28
N MET A 181 -12.43 -3.54 -2.60
CA MET A 181 -13.56 -4.47 -2.53
C MET A 181 -14.70 -3.95 -1.63
N SER A 182 -14.40 -3.26 -0.54
CA SER A 182 -15.42 -2.67 0.34
C SER A 182 -15.83 -1.26 -0.06
N GLY A 183 -14.99 -0.55 -0.82
CA GLY A 183 -15.22 0.83 -1.22
C GLY A 183 -15.08 1.82 -0.05
N ARG A 184 -14.35 1.46 1.00
CA ARG A 184 -14.13 2.32 2.15
C ARG A 184 -12.83 3.10 2.00
N LYS A 185 -12.85 4.34 2.51
CA LYS A 185 -11.67 5.17 2.70
C LYS A 185 -11.41 5.34 4.19
N TYR A 186 -10.18 5.04 4.61
CA TYR A 186 -9.68 5.34 5.95
C TYR A 186 -8.73 6.52 5.84
N SER A 187 -8.91 7.52 6.69
CA SER A 187 -8.06 8.72 6.72
C SER A 187 -7.53 8.94 8.13
N PHE A 188 -6.22 9.03 8.23
CA PHE A 188 -5.48 9.26 9.47
C PHE A 188 -4.79 10.61 9.35
N ALA A 189 -5.39 11.64 9.95
CA ALA A 189 -4.82 12.97 9.96
C ALA A 189 -3.61 13.04 10.91
N ARG A 190 -2.72 13.97 10.65
CA ARG A 190 -1.46 14.19 11.38
C ARG A 190 -1.61 14.18 12.91
N GLU A 191 -2.65 14.86 13.41
CA GLU A 191 -2.96 14.96 14.83
C GLU A 191 -3.32 13.63 15.50
N ASN A 192 -3.71 12.63 14.70
CA ASN A 192 -4.07 11.29 15.16
C ASN A 192 -2.91 10.28 15.02
N LEU A 193 -1.75 10.73 14.52
CA LEU A 193 -0.57 9.89 14.30
C LEU A 193 0.42 10.05 15.47
N CYS A 194 0.27 9.20 16.47
CA CYS A 194 1.19 9.17 17.61
C CYS A 194 2.46 8.40 17.25
N TYR A 195 3.62 9.09 17.19
CA TYR A 195 4.90 8.47 16.86
C TYR A 195 5.28 7.36 17.85
N ARG A 196 5.12 7.60 19.15
CA ARG A 196 5.50 6.63 20.19
C ARG A 196 4.68 5.34 20.08
N GLU A 197 3.38 5.45 19.90
CA GLU A 197 2.51 4.28 19.70
C GLU A 197 2.89 3.50 18.44
N SER A 198 3.19 4.22 17.36
CA SER A 198 3.65 3.63 16.10
C SER A 198 4.98 2.91 16.27
N LEU A 199 5.91 3.51 17.00
CA LEU A 199 7.23 2.94 17.30
C LEU A 199 7.10 1.65 18.11
N ASP A 200 6.28 1.66 19.17
CA ASP A 200 6.02 0.48 20.00
C ASP A 200 5.40 -0.66 19.18
N TYR A 201 4.48 -0.32 18.27
CA TYR A 201 3.86 -1.31 17.38
C TYR A 201 4.88 -1.92 16.40
N VAL A 202 5.69 -1.09 15.74
CA VAL A 202 6.74 -1.55 14.82
C VAL A 202 7.79 -2.39 15.56
N TYR A 203 8.13 -2.03 16.81
CA TYR A 203 8.98 -2.85 17.66
C TYR A 203 8.38 -4.24 17.89
N LEU A 204 7.09 -4.33 18.22
CA LEU A 204 6.42 -5.62 18.38
C LEU A 204 6.40 -6.43 17.08
N LEU A 205 6.13 -5.79 15.94
CA LEU A 205 6.23 -6.44 14.64
C LEU A 205 7.63 -7.00 14.39
N SER A 206 8.69 -6.24 14.73
CA SER A 206 10.07 -6.69 14.55
C SER A 206 10.41 -7.93 15.37
N LYS A 207 9.76 -8.13 16.51
CA LYS A 207 9.99 -9.28 17.40
C LYS A 207 9.12 -10.48 17.07
N THR A 208 7.99 -10.27 16.41
CA THR A 208 6.98 -11.31 16.16
C THR A 208 6.92 -11.77 14.70
N ALA A 209 7.23 -10.89 13.75
CA ALA A 209 7.24 -11.27 12.34
C ALA A 209 8.43 -12.18 12.00
N PRO A 210 8.25 -13.16 11.10
CA PRO A 210 9.35 -13.98 10.63
C PRO A 210 10.31 -13.13 9.81
N HIS A 211 11.56 -13.03 10.29
CA HIS A 211 12.60 -12.38 9.50
C HIS A 211 12.90 -13.20 8.26
N ALA A 212 12.91 -12.59 7.11
CA ALA A 212 13.49 -13.18 5.93
C ALA A 212 14.98 -13.40 6.21
N ARG A 213 15.35 -14.61 6.66
CA ARG A 213 16.75 -15.02 6.72
C ARG A 213 17.23 -15.02 5.28
N THR A 214 17.94 -13.97 4.89
CA THR A 214 18.73 -14.01 3.67
C THR A 214 19.68 -15.18 3.77
N CYS A 215 19.30 -16.34 3.24
CA CYS A 215 20.24 -17.40 2.93
C CYS A 215 21.23 -16.80 1.95
N LYS A 216 22.42 -16.44 2.44
CA LYS A 216 23.56 -16.25 1.57
C LYS A 216 23.90 -17.62 1.00
N ALA A 217 23.68 -17.78 -0.33
CA ALA A 217 24.33 -18.80 -1.12
C ALA A 217 25.83 -18.51 -1.19
#